data_9ed7cb22dd1198ad647628ceaf093311
#
_entry.id   9ed7cb22dd1198ad647628ceaf093311
#
_cell.length_a   1.000
_cell.length_b   1.000
_cell.length_c   1.000
_cell.angle_alpha   90.00
_cell.angle_beta   90.00
_cell.angle_gamma   90.00
#
_symmetry.space_group_name_H-M   'P 1'
#
loop_
_entity.id
_entity.type
_entity.pdbx_description
1 polymer ?
#
loop_
_entity_poly.entity_id
_entity_poly.type
_entity_poly.pdbx_seq_one_letter_code
_entity_poly.pdbx_strand_id
1 'polypeptide(L)'
;MKHFPERGQEALAYAEFLKGPGIERGLIGPRETDRIWERHILNCIPVSTLMRQGASVLDIGSGAGLPGVVIALARPDLKVTLLEPLQRRVDFLLEATKDLGIEVHRGKAESEKGQYDYVTARAVAPLSKLWAISKHLIKPGGSLLAMKGEAASIEAAEVPGAIVHEITLEGLPLARVVEVKR
;
A
#
# COMPACT_ATOMS: atom_id res chain seq x y z
N MET A 1 -11.65 -11.42 12.96
CA MET A 1 -11.05 -11.88 11.68
C MET A 1 -9.56 -12.10 11.85
N LYS A 2 -9.01 -13.22 11.35
CA LYS A 2 -7.63 -13.67 11.62
C LYS A 2 -6.55 -12.60 11.33
N HIS A 3 -6.68 -11.84 10.23
CA HIS A 3 -5.66 -10.88 9.78
C HIS A 3 -5.95 -9.42 10.19
N PHE A 4 -7.07 -9.16 10.82
CA PHE A 4 -7.48 -7.85 11.33
C PHE A 4 -8.00 -8.01 12.78
N PRO A 5 -7.12 -8.37 13.73
CA PRO A 5 -7.54 -8.76 15.08
C PRO A 5 -8.24 -7.62 15.83
N GLU A 6 -7.84 -6.39 15.62
CA GLU A 6 -8.37 -5.21 16.29
C GLU A 6 -9.37 -4.41 15.44
N ARG A 7 -9.22 -4.45 14.10
CA ARG A 7 -9.99 -3.61 13.15
C ARG A 7 -10.77 -4.42 12.11
N GLY A 8 -11.35 -5.54 12.53
CA GLY A 8 -12.09 -6.43 11.64
C GLY A 8 -13.36 -5.80 11.06
N GLN A 9 -14.09 -5.01 11.84
CA GLN A 9 -15.30 -4.34 11.36
C GLN A 9 -14.98 -3.21 10.38
N GLU A 10 -13.92 -2.45 10.65
CA GLU A 10 -13.44 -1.41 9.75
C GLU A 10 -12.93 -2.00 8.43
N ALA A 11 -12.29 -3.16 8.46
CA ALA A 11 -11.85 -3.86 7.25
C ALA A 11 -13.05 -4.31 6.39
N LEU A 12 -14.12 -4.80 7.01
CA LEU A 12 -15.38 -5.11 6.30
C LEU A 12 -16.02 -3.85 5.72
N ALA A 13 -16.13 -2.78 6.52
CA ALA A 13 -16.69 -1.52 6.07
C ALA A 13 -15.90 -0.94 4.88
N TYR A 14 -14.56 -1.01 4.93
CA TYR A 14 -13.71 -0.57 3.83
C TYR A 14 -13.90 -1.43 2.57
N ALA A 15 -14.02 -2.75 2.71
CA ALA A 15 -14.31 -3.62 1.58
C ALA A 15 -15.65 -3.29 0.90
N GLU A 16 -16.70 -3.03 1.69
CA GLU A 16 -18.00 -2.58 1.15
C GLU A 16 -17.90 -1.18 0.50
N PHE A 17 -17.11 -0.27 1.07
CA PHE A 17 -16.85 1.03 0.47
C PHE A 17 -16.14 0.92 -0.88
N LEU A 18 -15.22 -0.04 -1.04
CA LEU A 18 -14.59 -0.34 -2.33
C LEU A 18 -15.60 -0.90 -3.34
N LYS A 19 -16.55 -1.74 -2.92
CA LYS A 19 -17.61 -2.31 -3.78
C LYS A 19 -18.64 -1.29 -4.26
N GLY A 20 -18.96 -0.30 -3.46
CA GLY A 20 -19.88 0.79 -3.78
C GLY A 20 -19.12 1.97 -4.39
N PRO A 21 -18.79 3.00 -3.58
CA PRO A 21 -18.13 4.23 -4.07
C PRO A 21 -16.84 3.99 -4.86
N GLY A 22 -16.07 2.94 -4.54
CA GLY A 22 -14.84 2.59 -5.25
C GLY A 22 -15.08 2.23 -6.71
N ILE A 23 -16.12 1.46 -6.99
CA ILE A 23 -16.51 1.08 -8.36
C ILE A 23 -17.22 2.26 -9.05
N GLU A 24 -18.17 2.90 -8.38
CA GLU A 24 -18.91 4.04 -8.94
C GLU A 24 -18.00 5.18 -9.38
N ARG A 25 -16.94 5.45 -8.62
CA ARG A 25 -15.93 6.50 -8.94
C ARG A 25 -14.79 5.99 -9.83
N GLY A 26 -14.84 4.74 -10.29
CA GLY A 26 -13.87 4.16 -11.23
C GLY A 26 -12.47 3.91 -10.65
N LEU A 27 -12.35 3.73 -9.33
CA LEU A 27 -11.08 3.35 -8.67
C LEU A 27 -10.85 1.85 -8.68
N ILE A 28 -11.94 1.09 -8.67
CA ILE A 28 -11.96 -0.36 -8.80
C ILE A 28 -12.78 -0.74 -10.03
N GLY A 29 -12.31 -1.70 -10.79
CA GLY A 29 -13.04 -2.18 -11.97
C GLY A 29 -14.33 -2.92 -11.56
N PRO A 30 -15.44 -2.75 -12.29
CA PRO A 30 -16.73 -3.38 -11.92
C PRO A 30 -16.68 -4.92 -11.92
N ARG A 31 -15.75 -5.53 -12.66
CA ARG A 31 -15.55 -6.99 -12.69
C ARG A 31 -14.79 -7.51 -11.46
N GLU A 32 -14.30 -6.63 -10.60
CA GLU A 32 -13.54 -6.99 -9.40
C GLU A 32 -14.44 -7.14 -8.16
N THR A 33 -15.74 -6.83 -8.24
CA THR A 33 -16.68 -6.80 -7.11
C THR A 33 -16.62 -8.05 -6.23
N ASP A 34 -16.70 -9.23 -6.85
CA ASP A 34 -16.70 -10.51 -6.13
C ASP A 34 -15.31 -10.92 -5.62
N ARG A 35 -14.25 -10.22 -6.08
CA ARG A 35 -12.85 -10.53 -5.78
C ARG A 35 -12.14 -9.46 -4.94
N ILE A 36 -12.88 -8.42 -4.49
CA ILE A 36 -12.31 -7.31 -3.72
C ILE A 36 -11.60 -7.83 -2.49
N TRP A 37 -12.22 -8.73 -1.73
CA TRP A 37 -11.65 -9.27 -0.52
C TRP A 37 -10.34 -10.02 -0.79
N GLU A 38 -10.34 -10.98 -1.69
CA GLU A 38 -9.17 -11.80 -1.97
C GLU A 38 -8.07 -11.03 -2.71
N ARG A 39 -8.45 -10.33 -3.79
CA ARG A 39 -7.48 -9.74 -4.72
C ARG A 39 -6.96 -8.38 -4.27
N HIS A 40 -7.77 -7.61 -3.54
CA HIS A 40 -7.41 -6.25 -3.14
C HIS A 40 -7.13 -6.13 -1.64
N ILE A 41 -7.92 -6.73 -0.77
CA ILE A 41 -7.70 -6.64 0.67
C ILE A 41 -6.61 -7.63 1.11
N LEU A 42 -6.86 -8.92 0.99
CA LEU A 42 -5.96 -9.95 1.51
C LEU A 42 -4.58 -9.91 0.85
N ASN A 43 -4.50 -9.60 -0.42
CA ASN A 43 -3.23 -9.49 -1.15
C ASN A 43 -2.33 -8.34 -0.66
N CYS A 44 -2.88 -7.34 0.02
CA CYS A 44 -2.11 -6.22 0.57
C CYS A 44 -1.54 -6.46 1.97
N ILE A 45 -1.93 -7.52 2.66
CA ILE A 45 -1.50 -7.80 4.04
C ILE A 45 -0.01 -8.22 4.10
N PRO A 46 0.48 -9.13 3.22
CA PRO A 46 1.82 -9.69 3.38
C PRO A 46 2.95 -8.65 3.41
N VAL A 47 2.85 -7.55 2.67
CA VAL A 47 3.88 -6.51 2.67
C VAL A 47 4.13 -5.93 4.08
N SER A 48 3.10 -5.89 4.93
CA SER A 48 3.22 -5.34 6.28
C SER A 48 4.06 -6.20 7.23
N THR A 49 4.31 -7.47 6.89
CA THR A 49 5.17 -8.36 7.70
C THR A 49 6.65 -7.99 7.61
N LEU A 50 7.04 -7.25 6.58
CA LEU A 50 8.39 -6.72 6.43
C LEU A 50 8.63 -5.42 7.22
N MET A 51 7.58 -4.88 7.86
CA MET A 51 7.62 -3.61 8.57
C MET A 51 7.81 -3.83 10.07
N ARG A 52 8.78 -3.12 10.67
CA ARG A 52 8.98 -3.16 12.13
C ARG A 52 7.81 -2.51 12.87
N GLN A 53 7.64 -2.89 14.12
CA GLN A 53 6.61 -2.34 14.98
C GLN A 53 6.75 -0.82 15.15
N GLY A 54 5.63 -0.10 15.12
CA GLY A 54 5.55 1.35 15.33
C GLY A 54 6.13 2.21 14.21
N ALA A 55 6.52 1.61 13.07
CA ALA A 55 7.14 2.32 11.96
C ALA A 55 6.21 3.31 11.27
N SER A 56 6.81 4.36 10.69
CA SER A 56 6.12 5.27 9.76
C SER A 56 6.17 4.73 8.34
N VAL A 57 5.03 4.76 7.66
CA VAL A 57 4.84 4.19 6.31
C VAL A 57 4.19 5.23 5.40
N LEU A 58 4.77 5.45 4.23
CA LEU A 58 4.15 6.24 3.16
C LEU A 58 3.68 5.32 2.04
N ASP A 59 2.41 5.38 1.68
CA ASP A 59 1.86 4.71 0.50
C ASP A 59 1.80 5.70 -0.67
N ILE A 60 2.62 5.48 -1.69
CA ILE A 60 2.70 6.38 -2.86
C ILE A 60 1.70 5.97 -3.93
N GLY A 61 0.93 6.96 -4.40
CA GLY A 61 -0.10 6.73 -5.41
C GLY A 61 -1.20 5.81 -4.91
N SER A 62 -1.67 6.09 -3.71
CA SER A 62 -2.59 5.22 -2.95
C SER A 62 -3.88 4.85 -3.68
N GLY A 63 -4.33 5.67 -4.62
CA GLY A 63 -5.50 5.39 -5.46
C GLY A 63 -6.78 5.16 -4.66
N ALA A 64 -7.19 3.89 -4.58
CA ALA A 64 -8.31 3.48 -3.73
C ALA A 64 -7.90 3.23 -2.26
N GLY A 65 -6.64 3.47 -1.88
CA GLY A 65 -6.10 3.20 -0.55
C GLY A 65 -5.37 1.86 -0.43
N LEU A 66 -4.88 1.34 -1.55
CA LEU A 66 -4.27 0.02 -1.64
C LEU A 66 -2.77 0.11 -2.01
N PRO A 67 -1.85 -0.31 -1.13
CA PRO A 67 -2.05 -1.14 0.07
C PRO A 67 -2.26 -0.36 1.38
N GLY A 68 -2.10 0.96 1.43
CA GLY A 68 -1.93 1.75 2.65
C GLY A 68 -3.05 1.58 3.67
N VAL A 69 -4.33 1.67 3.27
CA VAL A 69 -5.47 1.48 4.19
C VAL A 69 -5.48 0.06 4.75
N VAL A 70 -5.22 -0.95 3.93
CA VAL A 70 -5.18 -2.35 4.38
C VAL A 70 -4.05 -2.57 5.39
N ILE A 71 -2.86 -1.98 5.14
CA ILE A 71 -1.73 -2.01 6.08
C ILE A 71 -2.14 -1.42 7.43
N ALA A 72 -2.77 -0.24 7.45
CA ALA A 72 -3.19 0.42 8.68
C ALA A 72 -4.27 -0.38 9.44
N LEU A 73 -5.15 -1.09 8.71
CA LEU A 73 -6.17 -1.94 9.32
C LEU A 73 -5.58 -3.26 9.88
N ALA A 74 -4.62 -3.86 9.20
CA ALA A 74 -3.97 -5.09 9.64
C ALA A 74 -2.92 -4.85 10.73
N ARG A 75 -2.30 -3.67 10.75
CA ARG A 75 -1.22 -3.27 11.65
C ARG A 75 -1.51 -1.87 12.24
N PRO A 76 -2.41 -1.78 13.23
CA PRO A 76 -2.79 -0.51 13.86
C PRO A 76 -1.64 0.17 14.62
N ASP A 77 -0.54 -0.55 14.85
CA ASP A 77 0.70 -0.01 15.41
C ASP A 77 1.49 0.86 14.42
N LEU A 78 1.26 0.74 13.11
CA LEU A 78 1.95 1.50 12.08
C LEU A 78 1.33 2.89 11.88
N LYS A 79 2.17 3.89 11.63
CA LYS A 79 1.75 5.26 11.30
C LYS A 79 1.72 5.40 9.78
N VAL A 80 0.55 5.22 9.19
CA VAL A 80 0.38 5.22 7.73
C VAL A 80 -0.04 6.59 7.23
N THR A 81 0.64 7.08 6.20
CA THR A 81 0.28 8.26 5.41
C THR A 81 0.02 7.82 3.97
N LEU A 82 -1.07 8.29 3.38
CA LEU A 82 -1.45 8.05 2.00
C LEU A 82 -1.10 9.27 1.14
N LEU A 83 -0.37 9.07 0.04
CA LEU A 83 0.01 10.13 -0.88
C LEU A 83 -0.63 9.91 -2.26
N GLU A 84 -1.46 10.85 -2.70
CA GLU A 84 -2.20 10.74 -3.96
C GLU A 84 -2.26 12.10 -4.68
N PRO A 85 -1.86 12.19 -5.95
CA PRO A 85 -1.85 13.48 -6.66
C PRO A 85 -3.23 13.96 -7.13
N LEU A 86 -4.18 13.06 -7.39
CA LEU A 86 -5.48 13.41 -7.99
C LEU A 86 -6.52 13.77 -6.93
N GLN A 87 -7.04 15.00 -6.95
CA GLN A 87 -8.00 15.49 -5.97
C GLN A 87 -9.17 14.55 -5.76
N ARG A 88 -9.80 14.06 -6.82
CA ARG A 88 -10.95 13.14 -6.74
C ARG A 88 -10.65 11.84 -5.96
N ARG A 89 -9.39 11.37 -6.00
CA ARG A 89 -8.93 10.20 -5.25
C ARG A 89 -8.60 10.57 -3.81
N VAL A 90 -8.05 11.75 -3.59
CA VAL A 90 -7.86 12.30 -2.23
C VAL A 90 -9.19 12.41 -1.51
N ASP A 91 -10.24 12.94 -2.17
CA ASP A 91 -11.59 13.05 -1.59
C ASP A 91 -12.15 11.67 -1.22
N PHE A 92 -11.95 10.68 -2.10
CA PHE A 92 -12.31 9.29 -1.83
C PHE A 92 -11.56 8.73 -0.61
N LEU A 93 -10.25 8.95 -0.53
CA LEU A 93 -9.42 8.48 0.58
C LEU A 93 -9.82 9.12 1.91
N LEU A 94 -10.10 10.43 1.94
CA LEU A 94 -10.57 11.13 3.13
C LEU A 94 -11.89 10.55 3.64
N GLU A 95 -12.80 10.21 2.73
CA GLU A 95 -14.07 9.56 3.06
C GLU A 95 -13.86 8.13 3.58
N ALA A 96 -13.03 7.35 2.88
CA ALA A 96 -12.73 5.96 3.24
C ALA A 96 -11.99 5.81 4.58
N THR A 97 -11.23 6.83 5.00
CA THR A 97 -10.36 6.78 6.18
C THR A 97 -10.81 7.68 7.34
N LYS A 98 -12.00 8.28 7.23
CA LYS A 98 -12.52 9.31 8.14
C LYS A 98 -12.33 8.98 9.63
N ASP A 99 -12.56 7.73 10.01
CA ASP A 99 -12.51 7.30 11.42
C ASP A 99 -11.30 6.38 11.72
N LEU A 100 -10.32 6.30 10.80
CA LEU A 100 -9.19 5.37 10.93
C LEU A 100 -7.90 6.01 11.46
N GLY A 101 -7.84 7.33 11.57
CA GLY A 101 -6.62 8.04 12.01
C GLY A 101 -5.48 7.96 11.00
N ILE A 102 -5.77 7.80 9.72
CA ILE A 102 -4.81 7.73 8.62
C ILE A 102 -4.67 9.13 8.01
N GLU A 103 -3.44 9.59 7.84
CA GLU A 103 -3.17 10.86 7.16
C GLU A 103 -3.26 10.71 5.64
N VAL A 104 -3.87 11.71 4.98
CA VAL A 104 -3.98 11.76 3.52
C VAL A 104 -3.36 13.05 3.01
N HIS A 105 -2.30 12.92 2.23
CA HIS A 105 -1.60 14.03 1.60
C HIS A 105 -1.93 14.09 0.11
N ARG A 106 -2.26 15.30 -0.38
CA ARG A 106 -2.36 15.55 -1.80
C ARG A 106 -1.01 15.96 -2.36
N GLY A 107 -0.43 15.15 -3.24
CA GLY A 107 0.86 15.48 -3.85
C GLY A 107 1.43 14.35 -4.69
N LYS A 108 2.57 14.65 -5.30
CA LYS A 108 3.42 13.67 -5.97
C LYS A 108 4.61 13.32 -5.08
N ALA A 109 5.17 12.12 -5.25
CA ALA A 109 6.34 11.67 -4.49
C ALA A 109 7.51 12.66 -4.59
N GLU A 110 7.74 13.24 -5.77
CA GLU A 110 8.84 14.18 -6.03
C GLU A 110 8.74 15.48 -5.24
N SER A 111 7.54 15.87 -4.81
CA SER A 111 7.28 17.11 -4.06
C SER A 111 7.02 16.88 -2.57
N GLU A 112 6.83 15.63 -2.15
CA GLU A 112 6.68 15.27 -0.73
C GLU A 112 7.99 15.49 0.01
N LYS A 113 7.91 16.02 1.25
CA LYS A 113 9.09 16.39 2.06
C LYS A 113 9.29 15.53 3.29
N GLY A 114 8.32 14.69 3.61
CA GLY A 114 8.41 13.78 4.76
C GLY A 114 9.51 12.74 4.60
N GLN A 115 9.90 12.12 5.71
CA GLN A 115 10.76 10.94 5.70
C GLN A 115 10.12 9.84 6.53
N TYR A 116 10.09 8.63 5.96
CA TYR A 116 9.37 7.48 6.49
C TYR A 116 10.31 6.29 6.66
N ASP A 117 9.98 5.41 7.59
CA ASP A 117 10.75 4.18 7.78
C ASP A 117 10.57 3.24 6.59
N TYR A 118 9.37 3.24 6.02
CA TYR A 118 9.05 2.50 4.81
C TYR A 118 8.26 3.35 3.82
N VAL A 119 8.56 3.17 2.56
CA VAL A 119 7.72 3.66 1.45
C VAL A 119 7.16 2.44 0.75
N THR A 120 5.87 2.41 0.49
CA THR A 120 5.22 1.32 -0.25
C THR A 120 4.48 1.85 -1.46
N ALA A 121 4.29 0.99 -2.44
CA ALA A 121 3.49 1.29 -3.62
C ALA A 121 2.99 0.00 -4.28
N ARG A 122 1.82 0.09 -4.92
CA ARG A 122 1.24 -0.97 -5.74
C ARG A 122 0.80 -0.43 -7.09
N ALA A 123 1.31 -1.02 -8.18
CA ALA A 123 0.92 -0.68 -9.57
C ALA A 123 1.10 0.80 -9.96
N VAL A 124 2.10 1.49 -9.42
CA VAL A 124 2.36 2.92 -9.67
C VAL A 124 3.30 3.12 -10.85
N ALA A 125 4.46 2.43 -10.86
CA ALA A 125 5.50 2.58 -11.87
C ALA A 125 6.45 1.36 -11.87
N PRO A 126 7.31 1.19 -12.89
CA PRO A 126 8.44 0.27 -12.84
C PRO A 126 9.33 0.57 -11.62
N LEU A 127 10.02 -0.47 -11.10
CA LEU A 127 10.78 -0.37 -9.85
C LEU A 127 11.87 0.71 -9.89
N SER A 128 12.61 0.79 -11.00
CA SER A 128 13.68 1.78 -11.19
C SER A 128 13.17 3.21 -11.09
N LYS A 129 12.04 3.49 -11.73
CA LYS A 129 11.37 4.80 -11.63
C LYS A 129 10.84 5.05 -10.23
N LEU A 130 10.19 4.06 -9.63
CA LEU A 130 9.64 4.17 -8.28
C LEU A 130 10.76 4.48 -7.27
N TRP A 131 11.90 3.78 -7.36
CA TRP A 131 13.07 4.06 -6.54
C TRP A 131 13.59 5.49 -6.73
N ALA A 132 13.72 5.93 -7.98
CA ALA A 132 14.22 7.29 -8.29
C ALA A 132 13.37 8.39 -7.65
N ILE A 133 12.03 8.27 -7.69
CA ILE A 133 11.11 9.29 -7.15
C ILE A 133 10.88 9.17 -5.64
N SER A 134 11.22 8.06 -5.00
CA SER A 134 10.88 7.79 -3.59
C SER A 134 12.06 7.73 -2.64
N LYS A 135 13.28 7.49 -3.12
CA LYS A 135 14.47 7.28 -2.25
C LYS A 135 14.71 8.39 -1.24
N HIS A 136 14.40 9.64 -1.57
CA HIS A 136 14.57 10.79 -0.66
C HIS A 136 13.56 10.79 0.49
N LEU A 137 12.42 10.10 0.33
CA LEU A 137 11.35 9.96 1.32
C LEU A 137 11.63 8.84 2.34
N ILE A 138 12.67 8.05 2.13
CA ILE A 138 13.02 6.93 2.99
C ILE A 138 14.09 7.40 3.98
N LYS A 139 13.92 7.15 5.28
CA LYS A 139 14.93 7.41 6.30
C LYS A 139 16.18 6.54 6.07
N PRO A 140 17.37 6.97 6.53
CA PRO A 140 18.55 6.07 6.57
C PRO A 140 18.20 4.76 7.32
N GLY A 141 18.52 3.62 6.70
CA GLY A 141 18.15 2.30 7.20
C GLY A 141 16.72 1.85 6.98
N GLY A 142 15.90 2.68 6.33
CA GLY A 142 14.57 2.31 5.87
C GLY A 142 14.57 1.69 4.48
N SER A 143 13.39 1.34 3.96
CA SER A 143 13.25 0.62 2.69
C SER A 143 12.05 1.09 1.86
N LEU A 144 12.21 1.00 0.53
CA LEU A 144 11.09 0.90 -0.40
C LEU A 144 10.60 -0.55 -0.40
N LEU A 145 9.31 -0.76 -0.23
CA LEU A 145 8.62 -2.05 -0.32
C LEU A 145 7.59 -2.00 -1.45
N ALA A 146 8.02 -2.35 -2.66
CA ALA A 146 7.17 -2.31 -3.85
C ALA A 146 6.42 -3.62 -4.04
N MET A 147 5.08 -3.59 -4.00
CA MET A 147 4.27 -4.76 -4.35
C MET A 147 4.29 -4.98 -5.86
N LYS A 148 4.76 -6.16 -6.27
CA LYS A 148 4.93 -6.53 -7.67
C LYS A 148 4.25 -7.88 -7.96
N GLY A 149 3.94 -8.08 -9.23
CA GLY A 149 3.43 -9.37 -9.72
C GLY A 149 4.57 -10.30 -10.19
N GLU A 150 4.30 -11.04 -11.27
CA GLU A 150 5.24 -11.99 -11.85
C GLU A 150 6.54 -11.34 -12.37
N ALA A 151 6.50 -10.07 -12.73
CA ALA A 151 7.67 -9.31 -13.17
C ALA A 151 8.63 -8.90 -12.05
N ALA A 152 8.38 -9.27 -10.78
CA ALA A 152 9.17 -8.84 -9.63
C ALA A 152 10.68 -9.09 -9.79
N SER A 153 11.06 -10.29 -10.22
CA SER A 153 12.47 -10.65 -10.40
C SER A 153 13.14 -9.91 -11.57
N ILE A 154 12.40 -9.65 -12.64
CA ILE A 154 12.90 -8.90 -13.80
C ILE A 154 13.15 -7.44 -13.40
N GLU A 155 12.18 -6.81 -12.75
CA GLU A 155 12.32 -5.42 -12.30
C GLU A 155 13.39 -5.27 -11.20
N ALA A 156 13.53 -6.26 -10.31
CA ALA A 156 14.55 -6.24 -9.26
C ALA A 156 15.98 -6.28 -9.85
N ALA A 157 16.20 -7.01 -10.94
CA ALA A 157 17.50 -7.09 -11.61
C ALA A 157 17.96 -5.72 -12.17
N GLU A 158 17.04 -4.78 -12.43
CA GLU A 158 17.36 -3.43 -12.91
C GLU A 158 17.82 -2.47 -11.80
N VAL A 159 17.60 -2.82 -10.51
CA VAL A 159 17.89 -1.94 -9.38
C VAL A 159 18.92 -2.60 -8.45
N PRO A 160 20.16 -2.08 -8.40
CA PRO A 160 21.20 -2.64 -7.53
C PRO A 160 20.77 -2.72 -6.07
N GLY A 161 20.98 -3.88 -5.45
CA GLY A 161 20.61 -4.13 -4.05
C GLY A 161 19.13 -4.42 -3.81
N ALA A 162 18.32 -4.55 -4.85
CA ALA A 162 16.93 -4.98 -4.72
C ALA A 162 16.85 -6.46 -4.32
N ILE A 163 15.95 -6.77 -3.39
CA ILE A 163 15.69 -8.11 -2.87
C ILE A 163 14.23 -8.47 -3.14
N VAL A 164 13.98 -9.62 -3.75
CA VAL A 164 12.61 -10.13 -3.94
C VAL A 164 12.22 -11.00 -2.76
N HIS A 165 11.15 -10.62 -2.08
CA HIS A 165 10.51 -11.42 -1.03
C HIS A 165 9.28 -12.12 -1.61
N GLU A 166 9.24 -13.44 -1.57
CA GLU A 166 8.04 -14.25 -1.80
C GLU A 166 7.44 -14.59 -0.44
N ILE A 167 6.29 -14.00 -0.14
CA ILE A 167 5.67 -14.09 1.19
C ILE A 167 4.42 -14.95 1.09
N THR A 168 4.43 -16.08 1.79
CA THR A 168 3.29 -16.99 1.93
C THR A 168 2.81 -16.92 3.38
N LEU A 169 1.57 -16.51 3.58
CA LEU A 169 0.89 -16.53 4.87
C LEU A 169 -0.33 -17.46 4.79
N GLU A 170 -0.65 -18.13 5.88
CA GLU A 170 -1.78 -19.05 5.93
C GLU A 170 -3.10 -18.37 5.57
N GLY A 171 -3.78 -18.89 4.56
CA GLY A 171 -5.06 -18.35 4.06
C GLY A 171 -4.94 -17.10 3.21
N LEU A 172 -3.71 -16.68 2.82
CA LEU A 172 -3.48 -15.55 1.92
C LEU A 172 -2.84 -16.00 0.61
N PRO A 173 -3.07 -15.26 -0.48
CA PRO A 173 -2.37 -15.51 -1.73
C PRO A 173 -0.87 -15.21 -1.58
N LEU A 174 -0.04 -15.89 -2.40
CA LEU A 174 1.38 -15.57 -2.52
C LEU A 174 1.55 -14.10 -2.94
N ALA A 175 2.31 -13.35 -2.16
CA ALA A 175 2.67 -11.98 -2.48
C ALA A 175 4.15 -11.86 -2.82
N ARG A 176 4.46 -11.04 -3.83
CA ARG A 176 5.83 -10.66 -4.18
C ARG A 176 6.05 -9.20 -3.87
N VAL A 177 7.03 -8.96 -3.02
CA VAL A 177 7.45 -7.61 -2.62
C VAL A 177 8.92 -7.44 -2.96
N VAL A 178 9.24 -6.36 -3.67
CA VAL A 178 10.64 -6.01 -3.92
C VAL A 178 11.05 -4.95 -2.91
N GLU A 179 12.07 -5.27 -2.12
CA GLU A 179 12.69 -4.37 -1.16
C GLU A 179 13.93 -3.71 -1.77
N VAL A 180 14.03 -2.38 -1.61
CA VAL A 180 15.26 -1.62 -1.89
C VAL A 180 15.59 -0.80 -0.65
N LYS A 181 16.75 -1.06 -0.02
CA LYS A 181 17.22 -0.36 1.19
C LYS A 181 17.88 0.97 0.84
N ARG A 182 17.67 1.96 1.70
CA ARG A 182 18.39 3.23 1.66
C ARG A 182 19.60 3.24 2.60
#